data_027cc757a4eb5d4069ca9b11aaf6225a
#
_entry.id   027cc757a4eb5d4069ca9b11aaf6225a
#
_cell.length_a   1.000
_cell.length_b   1.000
_cell.length_c   1.000
_cell.angle_alpha   90.00
_cell.angle_beta   90.00
_cell.angle_gamma   90.00
#
_symmetry.space_group_name_H-M   'P 1'
#
loop_
_entity.id
_entity.type
_entity.pdbx_description
1 polymer ?
#
loop_
_entity_poly.entity_id
_entity_poly.type
_entity_poly.pdbx_seq_one_letter_code
_entity_poly.pdbx_strand_id
1 'polypeptide(L)'
;IDASAISTEEWKQAAYPDIRDNFSISLWVKPESDAMLNIDNPMGYIPYPWTEYYAIYPSGGELLYGAGHATCGLAVGRNGVAVWENEKGYPEFKMGVEKPISGWSHICLVYREGAPHIYINGEHIAYKTKSLQTIHPGLNFTSLKEGASYYNGDMSVPVLFSKVLSDKEISQLVAKGYTRNTDERILDWIPYADTRSLLAWSDGNYEFVTSDGIKREVKVEKTGSPVMINQKWEVSFPKGLGAPEKISLPKLFSLHRHEDEGVKYFSGTATYKTNFVVKPSMMSEDRVVFLDLGAVEVMAEVIVNGVNKGIFWSRPYLIDVTDVLKPGENTLEIKVTNQWTNRLIGDEQLPEENEYVPGGGVNGIAALSRGAIRKLPDWYRNGVNKPEGGRVAFTTWKHYRKDSPLIESGLIGPVRLIPAKKIEFE
;
A
#
# COMPACT_ATOMS: atom_id res chain seq x y z
N ILE A 1 16.35 17.00 5.66
CA ILE A 1 15.02 16.62 6.18
C ILE A 1 14.45 17.85 6.83
N ASP A 2 13.29 18.32 6.36
CA ASP A 2 12.60 19.44 7.01
C ASP A 2 12.14 18.99 8.40
N ALA A 3 12.65 19.62 9.45
CA ALA A 3 12.29 19.33 10.84
C ALA A 3 10.78 19.48 11.15
N SER A 4 9.99 19.98 10.18
CA SER A 4 8.53 20.09 10.27
C SER A 4 7.78 18.87 9.73
N ALA A 5 8.46 17.89 9.11
CA ALA A 5 7.82 16.68 8.61
C ALA A 5 7.71 15.62 9.73
N ILE A 6 6.54 15.02 9.84
CA ILE A 6 6.25 13.99 10.85
C ILE A 6 6.36 12.60 10.17
N SER A 7 6.97 11.64 10.86
CA SER A 7 7.15 10.29 10.35
C SER A 7 5.83 9.52 10.21
N THR A 8 5.79 8.56 9.31
CA THR A 8 4.59 7.73 9.05
C THR A 8 4.20 6.82 10.20
N GLU A 9 5.14 6.43 11.04
CA GLU A 9 4.85 5.62 12.22
C GLU A 9 4.07 6.43 13.26
N GLU A 10 4.35 7.72 13.39
CA GLU A 10 3.65 8.64 14.28
C GLU A 10 2.20 8.87 13.83
N TRP A 11 1.91 8.81 12.53
CA TRP A 11 0.55 8.92 12.00
C TRP A 11 -0.40 7.82 12.46
N LYS A 12 0.10 6.63 12.73
CA LYS A 12 -0.72 5.47 13.06
C LYS A 12 -1.23 5.47 14.50
N GLN A 13 -0.60 6.22 15.40
CA GLN A 13 -0.79 6.06 16.84
C GLN A 13 -1.19 7.32 17.60
N ALA A 14 -1.08 8.52 17.04
CA ALA A 14 -1.22 9.73 17.79
C ALA A 14 -2.34 10.64 17.30
N ALA A 15 -3.07 11.21 18.24
CA ALA A 15 -3.76 12.47 18.05
C ALA A 15 -2.72 13.59 18.01
N TYR A 16 -2.87 14.54 17.09
CA TYR A 16 -1.99 15.72 16.98
C TYR A 16 -2.75 16.96 17.45
N PRO A 17 -2.93 17.17 18.76
CA PRO A 17 -3.76 18.25 19.27
C PRO A 17 -3.22 19.63 18.92
N ASP A 18 -1.90 19.76 18.76
CA ASP A 18 -1.22 21.01 18.44
C ASP A 18 -1.19 21.33 16.93
N ILE A 19 -1.45 20.33 16.07
CA ILE A 19 -1.54 20.54 14.61
C ILE A 19 -3.00 20.73 14.23
N ARG A 20 -3.37 21.99 14.06
CA ARG A 20 -4.76 22.38 13.75
C ARG A 20 -4.80 23.64 12.92
N ASP A 21 -5.77 23.74 12.05
CA ASP A 21 -6.13 24.91 11.23
C ASP A 21 -5.02 25.44 10.31
N ASN A 22 -3.74 25.21 10.63
CA ASN A 22 -2.58 25.64 9.86
C ASN A 22 -1.59 24.50 9.68
N PHE A 23 -1.75 23.72 8.62
CA PHE A 23 -0.89 22.59 8.30
C PHE A 23 -0.97 22.27 6.80
N SER A 24 -0.11 21.37 6.34
CA SER A 24 -0.12 20.91 4.96
C SER A 24 0.10 19.40 4.88
N ILE A 25 -0.57 18.74 3.94
CA ILE A 25 -0.40 17.33 3.64
C ILE A 25 -0.01 17.20 2.17
N SER A 26 1.10 16.54 1.91
CA SER A 26 1.67 16.37 0.58
C SER A 26 1.80 14.89 0.25
N LEU A 27 1.35 14.48 -0.94
CA LEU A 27 1.48 13.11 -1.41
C LEU A 27 1.53 13.05 -2.94
N TRP A 28 2.14 11.99 -3.45
CA TRP A 28 2.07 11.63 -4.86
C TRP A 28 1.05 10.52 -5.05
N VAL A 29 0.29 10.60 -6.13
CA VAL A 29 -0.80 9.67 -6.44
C VAL A 29 -0.79 9.32 -7.93
N LYS A 30 -1.25 8.09 -8.22
CA LYS A 30 -1.52 7.61 -9.57
C LYS A 30 -2.82 6.82 -9.52
N PRO A 31 -3.99 7.50 -9.60
CA PRO A 31 -5.29 6.86 -9.46
C PRO A 31 -5.62 5.96 -10.65
N GLU A 32 -6.30 4.85 -10.39
CA GLU A 32 -6.78 3.89 -11.40
C GLU A 32 -8.30 3.92 -11.58
N SER A 33 -9.03 4.66 -10.74
CA SER A 33 -10.49 4.85 -10.84
C SER A 33 -10.90 6.29 -10.59
N ASP A 34 -12.15 6.61 -10.86
CA ASP A 34 -12.73 7.92 -10.58
C ASP A 34 -13.19 7.97 -9.12
N ALA A 35 -13.05 9.13 -8.48
CA ALA A 35 -13.53 9.40 -7.12
C ALA A 35 -14.82 10.22 -7.14
N MET A 36 -15.56 10.19 -6.03
CA MET A 36 -16.71 11.06 -5.84
C MET A 36 -16.22 12.49 -5.56
N LEU A 37 -16.47 13.39 -6.49
CA LEU A 37 -16.03 14.80 -6.42
C LEU A 37 -17.16 15.79 -6.12
N ASN A 38 -18.41 15.32 -6.14
CA ASN A 38 -19.58 16.13 -5.91
C ASN A 38 -20.66 15.34 -5.18
N ILE A 39 -21.40 15.99 -4.29
CA ILE A 39 -22.60 15.46 -3.70
C ILE A 39 -23.77 16.33 -4.14
N ASP A 40 -24.49 15.88 -5.15
CA ASP A 40 -25.81 16.44 -5.50
C ASP A 40 -26.90 16.06 -4.49
N ASN A 41 -26.51 15.44 -3.38
CA ASN A 41 -27.42 15.00 -2.34
C ASN A 41 -27.30 15.89 -1.08
N PRO A 42 -28.24 16.78 -0.83
CA PRO A 42 -28.22 17.72 0.29
C PRO A 42 -28.32 17.07 1.68
N MET A 43 -28.50 15.75 1.77
CA MET A 43 -28.61 15.01 3.03
C MET A 43 -27.35 14.22 3.42
N GLY A 44 -26.24 14.36 2.72
CA GLY A 44 -24.99 13.66 3.07
C GLY A 44 -25.08 12.14 3.03
N TYR A 45 -26.14 11.58 2.46
CA TYR A 45 -26.32 10.14 2.34
C TYR A 45 -25.50 9.62 1.18
N ILE A 46 -24.45 8.88 1.48
CA ILE A 46 -23.60 8.22 0.50
C ILE A 46 -24.30 6.93 0.08
N PRO A 47 -24.72 6.79 -1.19
CA PRO A 47 -25.33 5.56 -1.64
C PRO A 47 -24.32 4.40 -1.63
N TYR A 48 -24.71 3.28 -1.06
CA TYR A 48 -23.98 2.02 -1.17
C TYR A 48 -24.00 1.49 -2.62
N PRO A 49 -22.89 1.03 -3.22
CA PRO A 49 -21.56 0.81 -2.66
C PRO A 49 -20.69 2.08 -2.67
N TRP A 50 -19.94 2.29 -1.61
CA TRP A 50 -19.08 3.41 -1.30
C TRP A 50 -18.02 3.65 -2.40
N THR A 51 -17.94 4.85 -2.94
CA THR A 51 -17.06 5.20 -4.07
C THR A 51 -16.19 6.43 -3.82
N GLU A 52 -15.86 6.71 -2.55
CA GLU A 52 -15.16 7.94 -2.20
C GLU A 52 -13.66 7.89 -2.48
N TYR A 53 -13.06 6.69 -2.49
CA TYR A 53 -11.63 6.45 -2.76
C TYR A 53 -10.69 7.36 -1.97
N TYR A 54 -10.79 7.28 -0.65
CA TYR A 54 -9.93 8.05 0.24
C TYR A 54 -8.45 7.64 0.16
N ALA A 55 -7.60 8.59 -0.24
CA ALA A 55 -6.17 8.51 -0.05
C ALA A 55 -5.80 8.80 1.43
N ILE A 56 -6.62 9.66 2.08
CA ILE A 56 -6.53 9.95 3.52
C ILE A 56 -7.95 9.92 4.07
N TYR A 57 -8.24 9.00 4.98
CA TYR A 57 -9.57 8.90 5.60
C TYR A 57 -9.70 9.90 6.75
N PRO A 58 -10.77 10.71 6.79
CA PRO A 58 -11.03 11.61 7.93
C PRO A 58 -11.63 10.82 9.09
N SER A 59 -10.86 10.58 10.13
CA SER A 59 -11.36 9.98 11.38
C SER A 59 -12.24 10.97 12.14
N GLY A 60 -13.17 10.51 12.99
CA GLY A 60 -14.06 11.42 13.75
C GLY A 60 -13.30 12.34 14.69
N GLY A 61 -13.34 13.65 14.44
CA GLY A 61 -12.59 14.64 15.22
C GLY A 61 -13.09 14.80 16.65
N GLU A 62 -14.41 14.80 16.86
CA GLU A 62 -15.00 14.91 18.20
C GLU A 62 -14.57 13.76 19.13
N LEU A 63 -14.43 12.55 18.58
CA LEU A 63 -13.96 11.38 19.33
C LEU A 63 -12.50 11.54 19.79
N LEU A 64 -11.68 12.21 18.98
CA LEU A 64 -10.24 12.32 19.22
C LEU A 64 -9.84 13.57 19.99
N TYR A 65 -10.56 14.69 19.78
CA TYR A 65 -10.16 16.02 20.25
C TYR A 65 -11.26 16.76 21.02
N GLY A 66 -12.47 16.19 21.11
CA GLY A 66 -13.62 16.80 21.77
C GLY A 66 -14.55 17.57 20.83
N ALA A 67 -15.64 18.10 21.38
CA ALA A 67 -16.66 18.81 20.62
C ALA A 67 -16.12 20.05 19.88
N GLY A 68 -16.60 20.26 18.65
CA GLY A 68 -16.16 21.35 17.79
C GLY A 68 -14.85 21.10 17.03
N HIS A 69 -14.33 19.87 17.08
CA HIS A 69 -13.15 19.45 16.34
C HIS A 69 -13.52 18.47 15.23
N ALA A 70 -12.91 18.63 14.06
CA ALA A 70 -13.04 17.70 12.95
C ALA A 70 -11.66 17.30 12.41
N THR A 71 -11.57 16.17 11.74
CA THR A 71 -10.38 15.80 10.96
C THR A 71 -10.65 15.95 9.49
N CYS A 72 -9.63 16.30 8.71
CA CYS A 72 -9.74 16.35 7.26
C CYS A 72 -9.31 15.03 6.61
N GLY A 73 -9.90 14.73 5.45
CA GLY A 73 -9.54 13.63 4.57
C GLY A 73 -9.46 14.07 3.12
N LEU A 74 -8.86 13.22 2.30
CA LEU A 74 -8.61 13.48 0.90
C LEU A 74 -9.02 12.27 0.05
N ALA A 75 -10.04 12.43 -0.79
CA ALA A 75 -10.38 11.46 -1.82
C ALA A 75 -9.73 11.88 -3.14
N VAL A 76 -9.20 10.91 -3.89
CA VAL A 76 -8.50 11.16 -5.15
C VAL A 76 -8.91 10.12 -6.19
N GLY A 77 -9.26 10.59 -7.39
CA GLY A 77 -9.57 9.78 -8.55
C GLY A 77 -8.96 10.33 -9.83
N ARG A 78 -9.09 9.58 -10.93
CA ARG A 78 -8.65 10.05 -12.26
C ARG A 78 -9.38 11.34 -12.70
N ASN A 79 -10.56 11.56 -12.17
CA ASN A 79 -11.42 12.73 -12.48
C ASN A 79 -11.13 13.95 -11.59
N GLY A 80 -10.36 13.80 -10.49
CA GLY A 80 -9.99 14.92 -9.62
C GLY A 80 -9.80 14.57 -8.15
N VAL A 81 -10.02 15.59 -7.30
CA VAL A 81 -9.72 15.55 -5.86
C VAL A 81 -10.90 16.10 -5.06
N ALA A 82 -11.24 15.48 -3.93
CA ALA A 82 -12.22 16.00 -3.00
C ALA A 82 -11.69 16.01 -1.55
N VAL A 83 -12.06 17.06 -0.81
CA VAL A 83 -11.75 17.23 0.62
C VAL A 83 -13.01 16.91 1.41
N TRP A 84 -12.82 16.13 2.45
CA TRP A 84 -13.85 15.72 3.40
C TRP A 84 -13.43 16.08 4.81
N GLU A 85 -14.39 16.42 5.65
CA GLU A 85 -14.19 16.72 7.07
C GLU A 85 -15.09 15.79 7.91
N ASN A 86 -14.62 15.34 9.05
CA ASN A 86 -15.37 14.44 9.92
C ASN A 86 -15.32 14.91 11.37
N GLU A 87 -16.45 15.41 11.87
CA GLU A 87 -16.62 15.78 13.26
C GLU A 87 -17.11 14.57 14.09
N LYS A 88 -18.26 14.00 13.74
CA LYS A 88 -19.04 13.05 14.56
C LYS A 88 -19.07 11.60 14.10
N GLY A 89 -18.09 11.20 13.30
CA GLY A 89 -17.96 9.81 12.83
C GLY A 89 -18.46 9.57 11.40
N TYR A 90 -19.09 10.56 10.77
CA TYR A 90 -19.48 10.53 9.36
C TYR A 90 -18.74 11.64 8.59
N PRO A 91 -17.95 11.29 7.54
CA PRO A 91 -17.31 12.30 6.71
C PRO A 91 -18.36 13.17 6.00
N GLU A 92 -18.16 14.48 6.07
CA GLU A 92 -18.94 15.47 5.36
C GLU A 92 -18.13 16.04 4.20
N PHE A 93 -18.75 16.18 3.05
CA PHE A 93 -18.12 16.76 1.86
C PHE A 93 -17.84 18.25 2.06
N LYS A 94 -16.59 18.65 1.90
CA LYS A 94 -16.18 20.05 2.02
C LYS A 94 -16.04 20.73 0.68
N MET A 95 -15.32 20.13 -0.25
CA MET A 95 -15.12 20.63 -1.60
C MET A 95 -14.61 19.55 -2.54
N GLY A 96 -14.92 19.69 -3.84
CA GLY A 96 -14.36 18.86 -4.90
C GLY A 96 -13.83 19.71 -6.03
N VAL A 97 -12.85 19.18 -6.73
CA VAL A 97 -12.21 19.77 -7.90
C VAL A 97 -12.18 18.76 -9.02
N GLU A 98 -12.90 19.04 -10.09
CA GLU A 98 -12.82 18.27 -11.33
C GLU A 98 -11.58 18.70 -12.11
N LYS A 99 -10.54 17.89 -12.06
CA LYS A 99 -9.32 18.07 -12.87
C LYS A 99 -8.73 16.69 -13.17
N PRO A 100 -8.63 16.30 -14.45
CA PRO A 100 -8.09 15.01 -14.82
C PRO A 100 -6.69 14.77 -14.26
N ILE A 101 -6.50 13.62 -13.60
CA ILE A 101 -5.23 13.17 -13.04
C ILE A 101 -4.79 11.96 -13.86
N SER A 102 -3.68 12.10 -14.60
CA SER A 102 -3.08 11.05 -15.40
C SER A 102 -1.65 10.78 -14.96
N GLY A 103 -1.31 9.51 -14.72
CA GLY A 103 0.00 9.15 -14.24
C GLY A 103 0.28 9.65 -12.82
N TRP A 104 1.56 9.70 -12.42
CA TRP A 104 1.96 10.22 -11.14
C TRP A 104 1.74 11.73 -11.05
N SER A 105 0.96 12.16 -10.09
CA SER A 105 0.64 13.55 -9.84
C SER A 105 0.81 13.90 -8.37
N HIS A 106 1.33 15.08 -8.11
CA HIS A 106 1.50 15.60 -6.76
C HIS A 106 0.24 16.30 -6.30
N ILE A 107 -0.29 15.91 -5.15
CA ILE A 107 -1.40 16.58 -4.48
C ILE A 107 -0.89 17.18 -3.18
N CYS A 108 -1.23 18.45 -2.94
CA CYS A 108 -0.99 19.08 -1.65
C CYS A 108 -2.28 19.71 -1.15
N LEU A 109 -2.73 19.27 0.03
CA LEU A 109 -3.82 19.86 0.78
C LEU A 109 -3.24 20.78 1.85
N VAL A 110 -3.57 22.06 1.79
CA VAL A 110 -3.10 23.06 2.74
C VAL A 110 -4.30 23.66 3.47
N TYR A 111 -4.28 23.60 4.81
CA TYR A 111 -5.21 24.35 5.63
C TYR A 111 -4.55 25.64 6.07
N ARG A 112 -5.20 26.78 5.77
CA ARG A 112 -4.80 28.15 6.20
C ARG A 112 -5.94 28.71 7.03
N GLU A 113 -5.70 28.93 8.31
CA GLU A 113 -6.70 29.44 9.25
C GLU A 113 -8.02 28.64 9.21
N GLY A 114 -7.93 27.31 9.03
CA GLY A 114 -9.07 26.40 8.91
C GLY A 114 -9.74 26.38 7.52
N ALA A 115 -9.20 27.06 6.52
CA ALA A 115 -9.67 27.04 5.14
C ALA A 115 -8.85 26.06 4.29
N PRO A 116 -9.46 25.06 3.61
CA PRO A 116 -8.74 24.12 2.77
C PRO A 116 -8.38 24.72 1.40
N HIS A 117 -7.16 24.49 0.96
CA HIS A 117 -6.62 24.81 -0.35
C HIS A 117 -6.07 23.58 -1.01
N ILE A 118 -6.41 23.33 -2.28
CA ILE A 118 -5.91 22.19 -3.07
C ILE A 118 -4.90 22.68 -4.09
N TYR A 119 -3.76 21.99 -4.14
CA TYR A 119 -2.73 22.13 -5.16
C TYR A 119 -2.58 20.80 -5.89
N ILE A 120 -2.49 20.86 -7.22
CA ILE A 120 -2.21 19.73 -8.10
C ILE A 120 -0.99 20.06 -8.94
N ASN A 121 0.08 19.25 -8.84
CA ASN A 121 1.35 19.47 -9.54
C ASN A 121 1.94 20.88 -9.33
N GLY A 122 1.80 21.41 -8.10
CA GLY A 122 2.30 22.74 -7.73
C GLY A 122 1.41 23.92 -8.08
N GLU A 123 0.36 23.71 -8.87
CA GLU A 123 -0.61 24.74 -9.22
C GLU A 123 -1.71 24.80 -8.17
N HIS A 124 -1.99 25.99 -7.65
CA HIS A 124 -3.14 26.24 -6.76
C HIS A 124 -4.43 26.16 -7.56
N ILE A 125 -5.27 25.15 -7.30
CA ILE A 125 -6.44 24.86 -8.11
C ILE A 125 -7.71 25.47 -7.52
N ALA A 126 -7.90 25.31 -6.21
CA ALA A 126 -9.11 25.76 -5.54
C ALA A 126 -8.91 25.93 -4.04
N TYR A 127 -9.81 26.70 -3.45
CA TYR A 127 -9.95 26.82 -1.99
C TYR A 127 -11.44 26.92 -1.62
N LYS A 128 -11.73 26.69 -0.33
CA LYS A 128 -13.07 26.89 0.25
C LYS A 128 -12.96 27.77 1.48
N THR A 129 -14.08 28.32 1.87
CA THR A 129 -14.18 29.10 3.12
C THR A 129 -13.81 28.27 4.33
N LYS A 130 -13.31 28.95 5.35
CA LYS A 130 -13.00 28.37 6.65
C LYS A 130 -14.11 27.47 7.16
N SER A 131 -13.74 26.36 7.77
CA SER A 131 -14.64 25.44 8.47
C SER A 131 -15.13 26.03 9.78
N LEU A 132 -16.29 25.59 10.23
CA LEU A 132 -16.84 26.01 11.53
C LEU A 132 -16.09 25.34 12.69
N GLN A 133 -15.59 24.13 12.44
CA GLN A 133 -14.83 23.31 13.38
C GLN A 133 -13.34 23.68 13.35
N THR A 134 -12.64 23.33 14.43
CA THR A 134 -11.17 23.29 14.45
C THR A 134 -10.72 22.04 13.68
N ILE A 135 -9.91 22.22 12.65
CA ILE A 135 -9.54 21.13 11.74
C ILE A 135 -8.17 20.55 12.08
N HIS A 136 -8.13 19.24 12.20
CA HIS A 136 -6.91 18.46 12.38
C HIS A 136 -6.62 17.58 11.16
N PRO A 137 -5.37 17.18 10.93
CA PRO A 137 -5.05 16.22 9.87
C PRO A 137 -5.73 14.86 10.14
N GLY A 138 -6.20 14.20 9.09
CA GLY A 138 -6.71 12.83 9.16
C GLY A 138 -5.61 11.85 9.55
N LEU A 139 -5.93 10.85 10.38
CA LEU A 139 -4.95 9.95 11.00
C LEU A 139 -4.74 8.64 10.24
N ASN A 140 -5.60 8.32 9.28
CA ASN A 140 -5.55 7.03 8.61
C ASN A 140 -5.22 7.19 7.12
N PHE A 141 -4.03 6.73 6.74
CA PHE A 141 -3.73 6.41 5.36
C PHE A 141 -4.35 5.05 5.05
N THR A 142 -5.18 4.95 4.01
CA THR A 142 -5.72 3.67 3.52
C THR A 142 -6.12 2.72 4.65
N SER A 143 -6.89 3.16 5.62
CA SER A 143 -7.15 2.31 6.74
C SER A 143 -8.20 1.28 6.45
N LEU A 144 -7.85 0.17 6.75
CA LEU A 144 -8.39 -1.12 7.12
C LEU A 144 -9.67 -1.12 8.00
N LYS A 145 -10.55 -0.14 7.88
CA LYS A 145 -11.88 -0.26 8.46
C LYS A 145 -12.83 -0.90 7.46
N GLU A 146 -13.40 -2.03 7.84
CA GLU A 146 -14.50 -2.65 7.10
C GLU A 146 -15.54 -1.59 6.70
N GLY A 147 -15.79 -1.48 5.39
CA GLY A 147 -16.80 -0.60 4.81
C GLY A 147 -16.35 0.78 4.31
N ALA A 148 -15.07 1.14 4.41
CA ALA A 148 -14.56 2.35 3.78
C ALA A 148 -14.09 2.07 2.35
N SER A 149 -14.38 2.98 1.42
CA SER A 149 -13.83 2.93 0.06
C SER A 149 -12.38 3.36 0.07
N TYR A 150 -11.50 2.45 -0.34
CA TYR A 150 -10.06 2.68 -0.37
C TYR A 150 -9.65 3.40 -1.64
N TYR A 151 -8.57 4.16 -1.56
CA TYR A 151 -7.89 4.68 -2.73
C TYR A 151 -7.51 3.52 -3.67
N ASN A 152 -7.90 3.67 -4.93
CA ASN A 152 -7.58 2.70 -5.97
C ASN A 152 -6.50 3.28 -6.89
N GLY A 153 -5.29 2.73 -6.79
CA GLY A 153 -4.11 3.17 -7.53
C GLY A 153 -2.83 3.12 -6.68
N ASP A 154 -1.75 3.63 -7.25
CA ASP A 154 -0.47 3.79 -6.55
C ASP A 154 -0.43 5.14 -5.81
N MET A 155 0.11 5.17 -4.59
CA MET A 155 0.36 6.41 -3.87
C MET A 155 1.66 6.36 -3.08
N SER A 156 2.29 7.52 -2.89
CA SER A 156 3.39 7.67 -1.95
C SER A 156 2.88 7.63 -0.52
N VAL A 157 3.79 7.49 0.42
CA VAL A 157 3.51 7.84 1.80
C VAL A 157 3.20 9.34 1.86
N PRO A 158 2.05 9.76 2.42
CA PRO A 158 1.78 11.17 2.64
C PRO A 158 2.75 11.78 3.67
N VAL A 159 3.08 13.05 3.48
CA VAL A 159 3.93 13.83 4.40
C VAL A 159 3.10 14.93 5.04
N LEU A 160 3.06 14.95 6.37
CA LEU A 160 2.42 16.00 7.15
C LEU A 160 3.44 17.09 7.53
N PHE A 161 3.11 18.33 7.25
CA PHE A 161 3.84 19.52 7.71
C PHE A 161 2.99 20.26 8.76
N SER A 162 3.55 20.52 9.92
CA SER A 162 2.91 21.30 10.99
C SER A 162 2.86 22.81 10.70
N LYS A 163 2.96 23.19 9.45
CA LYS A 163 2.92 24.57 8.94
C LYS A 163 2.17 24.67 7.63
N VAL A 164 1.74 25.86 7.30
CA VAL A 164 1.23 26.23 5.98
C VAL A 164 2.39 26.31 5.00
N LEU A 165 2.44 25.43 4.01
CA LEU A 165 3.43 25.51 2.92
C LEU A 165 3.10 26.69 2.00
N SER A 166 4.13 27.43 1.59
CA SER A 166 4.06 28.44 0.54
C SER A 166 4.02 27.81 -0.84
N ASP A 167 3.55 28.54 -1.85
CA ASP A 167 3.53 28.10 -3.25
C ASP A 167 4.94 27.73 -3.75
N LYS A 168 5.98 28.43 -3.27
CA LYS A 168 7.38 28.12 -3.58
C LYS A 168 7.82 26.77 -2.99
N GLU A 169 7.46 26.48 -1.74
CA GLU A 169 7.80 25.21 -1.10
C GLU A 169 7.07 24.05 -1.78
N ILE A 170 5.79 24.22 -2.13
CA ILE A 170 5.01 23.22 -2.88
C ILE A 170 5.64 22.99 -4.26
N SER A 171 6.03 24.04 -4.97
CA SER A 171 6.72 23.93 -6.26
C SER A 171 8.05 23.20 -6.14
N GLN A 172 8.78 23.38 -5.04
CA GLN A 172 10.03 22.64 -4.77
C GLN A 172 9.77 21.15 -4.54
N LEU A 173 8.67 20.77 -3.84
CA LEU A 173 8.28 19.38 -3.69
C LEU A 173 7.97 18.73 -5.04
N VAL A 174 7.27 19.45 -5.91
CA VAL A 174 6.99 18.98 -7.28
C VAL A 174 8.24 18.86 -8.12
N ALA A 175 9.15 19.82 -8.04
CA ALA A 175 10.40 19.83 -8.80
C ALA A 175 11.34 18.66 -8.45
N LYS A 176 11.28 18.17 -7.21
CA LYS A 176 11.98 16.94 -6.81
C LYS A 176 11.44 15.70 -7.53
N GLY A 177 10.21 15.77 -8.05
CA GLY A 177 9.54 14.66 -8.71
C GLY A 177 9.10 13.56 -7.77
N TYR A 178 8.25 12.64 -8.27
CA TYR A 178 8.02 11.38 -7.60
C TYR A 178 9.20 10.46 -7.85
N THR A 179 10.06 10.37 -6.88
CA THR A 179 10.95 9.22 -6.75
C THR A 179 10.19 8.19 -5.93
N ARG A 180 9.95 7.02 -6.49
CA ARG A 180 9.42 5.88 -5.72
C ARG A 180 10.47 5.63 -4.62
N ASN A 181 10.20 6.17 -3.42
CA ASN A 181 11.15 6.22 -2.32
C ASN A 181 11.39 4.84 -1.69
N THR A 182 11.81 3.88 -2.52
CA THR A 182 12.50 2.70 -2.03
C THR A 182 14.00 2.97 -1.86
N ASP A 183 14.52 4.10 -2.37
CA ASP A 183 15.95 4.39 -2.45
C ASP A 183 16.40 5.63 -1.66
N GLU A 184 15.49 6.40 -1.05
CA GLU A 184 15.86 7.59 -0.26
C GLU A 184 15.96 7.33 1.26
N ARG A 185 16.16 6.11 1.67
CA ARG A 185 16.68 5.88 3.01
C ARG A 185 18.10 6.43 3.04
N ILE A 186 18.32 7.47 3.80
CA ILE A 186 19.63 8.08 3.98
C ILE A 186 20.34 7.40 5.13
N LEU A 187 19.67 7.29 6.26
CA LEU A 187 20.13 6.64 7.48
C LEU A 187 18.99 5.88 8.14
N ASP A 188 19.31 4.77 8.78
CA ASP A 188 18.36 3.98 9.53
C ASP A 188 19.02 3.34 10.74
N TRP A 189 18.32 3.17 11.87
CA TRP A 189 18.80 2.37 12.97
C TRP A 189 18.76 0.90 12.59
N ILE A 190 19.75 0.12 13.02
CA ILE A 190 19.73 -1.32 12.84
C ILE A 190 18.74 -1.90 13.86
N PRO A 191 17.54 -2.36 13.44
CA PRO A 191 16.63 -3.03 14.34
C PRO A 191 17.30 -4.32 14.85
N TYR A 192 17.24 -4.55 16.15
CA TYR A 192 17.83 -5.74 16.84
C TYR A 192 19.35 -5.76 16.97
N ALA A 193 20.08 -4.78 16.48
CA ALA A 193 21.49 -4.62 16.74
C ALA A 193 21.73 -3.72 17.97
N ASP A 194 22.96 -3.72 18.45
CA ASP A 194 23.43 -2.75 19.42
C ASP A 194 23.04 -1.34 18.98
N THR A 195 22.45 -0.57 19.91
CA THR A 195 21.96 0.81 19.66
C THR A 195 23.04 1.80 19.22
N ARG A 196 24.27 1.34 19.04
CA ARG A 196 25.44 2.13 18.60
C ARG A 196 25.71 2.05 17.11
N SER A 197 24.85 1.42 16.31
CA SER A 197 25.09 1.25 14.89
C SER A 197 23.94 1.82 14.06
N LEU A 198 24.29 2.48 12.95
CA LEU A 198 23.38 2.98 11.94
C LEU A 198 23.68 2.35 10.57
N LEU A 199 22.70 2.30 9.71
CA LEU A 199 22.85 1.95 8.30
C LEU A 199 22.80 3.22 7.45
N ALA A 200 23.86 3.46 6.69
CA ALA A 200 23.84 4.47 5.64
C ALA A 200 23.52 3.81 4.30
N TRP A 201 22.49 4.29 3.66
CA TRP A 201 21.99 3.81 2.37
C TRP A 201 22.54 4.55 1.18
N SER A 202 23.20 5.70 1.42
CA SER A 202 23.83 6.51 0.38
C SER A 202 25.18 7.05 0.82
N ASP A 203 26.02 7.38 -0.14
CA ASP A 203 27.25 8.09 0.11
C ASP A 203 26.97 9.53 0.56
N GLY A 204 27.78 10.04 1.48
CA GLY A 204 27.61 11.40 2.00
C GLY A 204 28.46 11.70 3.23
N ASN A 205 28.41 12.95 3.66
CA ASN A 205 28.96 13.38 4.94
C ASN A 205 27.79 13.55 5.91
N TYR A 206 27.85 12.86 7.03
CA TYR A 206 26.81 12.83 8.05
C TYR A 206 27.32 13.48 9.32
N GLU A 207 26.60 14.50 9.82
CA GLU A 207 26.83 15.09 11.14
C GLU A 207 25.85 14.50 12.13
N PHE A 208 26.36 13.92 13.21
CA PHE A 208 25.58 13.40 14.34
C PHE A 208 25.75 14.31 15.53
N VAL A 209 24.65 14.66 16.18
CA VAL A 209 24.66 15.44 17.41
C VAL A 209 24.00 14.59 18.49
N THR A 210 24.76 14.25 19.53
CA THR A 210 24.24 13.50 20.67
C THR A 210 23.40 14.40 21.59
N SER A 211 22.62 13.83 22.49
CA SER A 211 21.75 14.59 23.41
C SER A 211 22.52 15.52 24.35
N ASP A 212 23.80 15.25 24.60
CA ASP A 212 24.73 16.08 25.36
C ASP A 212 25.47 17.13 24.50
N GLY A 213 25.11 17.22 23.20
CA GLY A 213 25.62 18.25 22.29
C GLY A 213 26.97 17.91 21.62
N ILE A 214 27.48 16.71 21.77
CA ILE A 214 28.71 16.28 21.09
C ILE A 214 28.41 16.09 19.61
N LYS A 215 29.22 16.74 18.74
CA LYS A 215 29.14 16.61 17.30
C LYS A 215 30.17 15.61 16.79
N ARG A 216 29.72 14.72 15.90
CA ARG A 216 30.58 13.78 15.18
C ARG A 216 30.28 13.81 13.69
N GLU A 217 31.30 13.92 12.87
CA GLU A 217 31.18 13.83 11.40
C GLU A 217 31.66 12.46 10.93
N VAL A 218 30.85 11.83 10.08
CA VAL A 218 31.19 10.54 9.47
C VAL A 218 31.06 10.67 7.97
N LYS A 219 32.12 10.39 7.24
CA LYS A 219 32.12 10.30 5.78
C LYS A 219 31.79 8.86 5.39
N VAL A 220 30.71 8.69 4.66
CA VAL A 220 30.30 7.40 4.09
C VAL A 220 30.57 7.43 2.58
N GLU A 221 31.29 6.44 2.12
CA GLU A 221 31.64 6.28 0.70
C GLU A 221 31.47 4.82 0.29
N LYS A 222 31.14 4.60 -0.98
CA LYS A 222 31.05 3.27 -1.61
C LYS A 222 29.96 2.39 -0.96
N THR A 223 28.83 2.95 -0.57
CA THR A 223 27.66 2.14 -0.14
C THR A 223 27.25 1.13 -1.21
N GLY A 224 27.42 1.49 -2.47
CA GLY A 224 27.06 0.68 -3.62
C GLY A 224 25.66 1.01 -4.15
N SER A 225 25.38 0.54 -5.35
CA SER A 225 24.07 0.73 -5.99
C SER A 225 23.22 -0.53 -5.87
N PRO A 226 21.89 -0.40 -5.82
CA PRO A 226 20.99 -1.56 -5.88
C PRO A 226 21.24 -2.42 -7.13
N VAL A 227 21.18 -3.73 -6.97
CA VAL A 227 21.36 -4.71 -8.04
C VAL A 227 20.05 -5.45 -8.29
N MET A 228 19.49 -5.27 -9.48
CA MET A 228 18.25 -5.90 -9.89
C MET A 228 18.43 -7.41 -10.11
N ILE A 229 17.49 -8.20 -9.62
CA ILE A 229 17.37 -9.63 -9.90
C ILE A 229 16.42 -9.79 -11.09
N ASN A 230 16.98 -9.64 -12.30
CA ASN A 230 16.24 -9.61 -13.57
C ASN A 230 16.25 -10.94 -14.34
N GLN A 231 16.67 -12.01 -13.69
CA GLN A 231 16.69 -13.35 -14.30
C GLN A 231 15.27 -13.86 -14.50
N LYS A 232 15.16 -14.87 -15.34
CA LYS A 232 13.92 -15.60 -15.57
C LYS A 232 13.48 -16.28 -14.28
N TRP A 233 12.20 -16.20 -14.00
CA TRP A 233 11.56 -16.83 -12.85
C TRP A 233 10.82 -18.09 -13.26
N GLU A 234 11.04 -19.16 -12.52
CA GLU A 234 10.22 -20.34 -12.55
C GLU A 234 9.15 -20.21 -11.47
N VAL A 235 7.88 -20.35 -11.84
CA VAL A 235 6.77 -20.24 -10.91
C VAL A 235 5.99 -21.55 -10.91
N SER A 236 5.85 -22.16 -9.74
CA SER A 236 5.07 -23.40 -9.56
C SER A 236 3.84 -23.15 -8.68
N PHE A 237 2.79 -23.89 -8.99
CA PHE A 237 1.50 -23.78 -8.33
C PHE A 237 1.09 -25.12 -7.73
N PRO A 238 0.36 -25.14 -6.60
CA PRO A 238 -0.25 -26.35 -6.07
C PRO A 238 -1.26 -26.97 -7.04
N LYS A 239 -1.32 -28.29 -7.07
CA LYS A 239 -2.30 -29.03 -7.86
C LYS A 239 -3.74 -28.75 -7.39
N GLY A 240 -4.70 -28.82 -8.31
CA GLY A 240 -6.11 -28.72 -7.99
C GLY A 240 -6.66 -27.30 -7.80
N LEU A 241 -5.85 -26.26 -8.00
CA LEU A 241 -6.24 -24.85 -7.88
C LEU A 241 -6.42 -24.14 -9.23
N GLY A 242 -6.52 -24.91 -10.33
CA GLY A 242 -6.84 -24.41 -11.67
C GLY A 242 -5.65 -23.90 -12.48
N ALA A 243 -4.51 -23.58 -11.87
CA ALA A 243 -3.29 -23.20 -12.58
C ALA A 243 -2.48 -24.43 -13.03
N PRO A 244 -1.66 -24.32 -14.10
CA PRO A 244 -0.70 -25.35 -14.49
C PRO A 244 0.33 -25.57 -13.38
N GLU A 245 0.93 -26.75 -13.31
CA GLU A 245 1.93 -27.05 -12.25
C GLU A 245 3.11 -26.08 -12.26
N LYS A 246 3.48 -25.56 -13.44
CA LYS A 246 4.65 -24.71 -13.60
C LYS A 246 4.52 -23.80 -14.82
N ILE A 247 4.97 -22.55 -14.66
CA ILE A 247 5.15 -21.60 -15.74
C ILE A 247 6.53 -20.94 -15.65
N SER A 248 6.88 -20.19 -16.68
CA SER A 248 8.10 -19.42 -16.72
C SER A 248 7.82 -17.97 -17.05
N LEU A 249 8.26 -17.06 -16.18
CA LEU A 249 8.12 -15.61 -16.34
C LEU A 249 9.47 -14.98 -16.71
N PRO A 250 9.60 -14.39 -17.91
CA PRO A 250 10.81 -13.63 -18.29
C PRO A 250 11.05 -12.42 -17.38
N LYS A 251 9.96 -11.82 -16.89
CA LYS A 251 9.94 -10.74 -15.88
C LYS A 251 8.74 -10.90 -14.98
N LEU A 252 8.83 -10.32 -13.80
CA LEU A 252 7.73 -10.30 -12.83
C LEU A 252 6.64 -9.32 -13.27
N PHE A 253 5.41 -9.73 -13.07
CA PHE A 253 4.20 -8.93 -13.20
C PHE A 253 3.06 -9.60 -12.42
N SER A 254 1.99 -8.89 -12.19
CA SER A 254 0.84 -9.43 -11.46
C SER A 254 0.17 -10.59 -12.20
N LEU A 255 -0.06 -11.71 -11.53
CA LEU A 255 -0.62 -12.94 -12.11
C LEU A 255 -1.97 -12.72 -12.81
N HIS A 256 -2.80 -11.76 -12.34
CA HIS A 256 -4.09 -11.46 -12.95
C HIS A 256 -3.99 -10.95 -14.40
N ARG A 257 -2.78 -10.56 -14.85
CA ARG A 257 -2.50 -10.11 -16.23
C ARG A 257 -1.97 -11.24 -17.13
N HIS A 258 -1.87 -12.45 -16.61
CA HIS A 258 -1.38 -13.60 -17.38
C HIS A 258 -2.44 -14.06 -18.40
N GLU A 259 -2.00 -14.57 -19.57
CA GLU A 259 -2.88 -15.04 -20.64
C GLU A 259 -3.60 -16.34 -20.28
N ASP A 260 -2.91 -17.24 -19.56
CA ASP A 260 -3.50 -18.47 -19.04
C ASP A 260 -4.51 -18.16 -17.94
N GLU A 261 -5.77 -18.56 -18.14
CA GLU A 261 -6.85 -18.28 -17.20
C GLU A 261 -6.66 -18.95 -15.84
N GLY A 262 -6.02 -20.11 -15.80
CA GLY A 262 -5.69 -20.79 -14.54
C GLY A 262 -4.72 -19.98 -13.69
N VAL A 263 -3.75 -19.31 -14.33
CA VAL A 263 -2.81 -18.39 -13.66
C VAL A 263 -3.48 -17.06 -13.33
N LYS A 264 -4.24 -16.51 -14.28
CA LYS A 264 -4.96 -15.24 -14.12
C LYS A 264 -5.89 -15.23 -12.91
N TYR A 265 -6.59 -16.33 -12.69
CA TYR A 265 -7.53 -16.50 -11.59
C TYR A 265 -6.95 -17.31 -10.42
N PHE A 266 -5.64 -17.53 -10.39
CA PHE A 266 -5.03 -18.33 -9.33
C PHE A 266 -5.17 -17.62 -7.98
N SER A 267 -5.56 -18.42 -6.98
CA SER A 267 -5.47 -18.06 -5.56
C SER A 267 -4.90 -19.22 -4.76
N GLY A 268 -3.99 -18.89 -3.86
CA GLY A 268 -3.22 -19.85 -3.08
C GLY A 268 -1.77 -19.38 -2.91
N THR A 269 -0.86 -20.33 -2.69
CA THR A 269 0.58 -20.05 -2.56
C THR A 269 1.32 -20.45 -3.84
N ALA A 270 1.79 -19.46 -4.59
CA ALA A 270 2.67 -19.66 -5.74
C ALA A 270 4.14 -19.57 -5.31
N THR A 271 4.97 -20.51 -5.77
CA THR A 271 6.41 -20.54 -5.45
C THR A 271 7.22 -20.04 -6.64
N TYR A 272 7.91 -18.94 -6.43
CA TYR A 272 8.80 -18.27 -7.40
C TYR A 272 10.24 -18.67 -7.13
N LYS A 273 10.97 -19.15 -8.13
CA LYS A 273 12.39 -19.54 -8.03
C LYS A 273 13.22 -18.87 -9.10
N THR A 274 14.41 -18.41 -8.69
CA THR A 274 15.42 -17.90 -9.62
C THR A 274 16.82 -18.05 -9.02
N ASN A 275 17.83 -17.96 -9.87
CA ASN A 275 19.23 -17.84 -9.45
C ASN A 275 19.73 -16.43 -9.73
N PHE A 276 20.67 -15.94 -8.94
CA PHE A 276 21.28 -14.63 -9.15
C PHE A 276 22.76 -14.64 -8.70
N VAL A 277 23.52 -13.67 -9.20
CA VAL A 277 24.94 -13.59 -8.92
C VAL A 277 25.25 -12.39 -8.04
N VAL A 278 26.00 -12.62 -6.97
CA VAL A 278 26.48 -11.58 -6.04
C VAL A 278 27.97 -11.34 -6.30
N LYS A 279 28.34 -10.07 -6.53
CA LYS A 279 29.74 -9.68 -6.66
C LYS A 279 30.43 -9.66 -5.30
N PRO A 280 31.69 -10.12 -5.19
CA PRO A 280 32.44 -10.07 -3.93
C PRO A 280 32.47 -8.68 -3.28
N SER A 281 32.51 -7.62 -4.10
CA SER A 281 32.49 -6.23 -3.64
C SER A 281 31.22 -5.81 -2.88
N MET A 282 30.15 -6.59 -2.96
CA MET A 282 28.90 -6.35 -2.21
C MET A 282 28.95 -6.90 -0.79
N MET A 283 29.93 -7.73 -0.49
CA MET A 283 30.01 -8.53 0.74
C MET A 283 31.21 -8.11 1.65
N SER A 284 31.48 -6.80 1.77
CA SER A 284 32.49 -6.33 2.73
C SER A 284 31.92 -6.37 4.17
N GLU A 285 32.81 -6.51 5.17
CA GLU A 285 32.45 -6.64 6.60
C GLU A 285 31.63 -5.45 7.13
N ASP A 286 31.80 -4.27 6.54
CA ASP A 286 31.10 -3.05 6.89
C ASP A 286 29.77 -2.88 6.15
N ARG A 287 29.27 -3.92 5.46
CA ARG A 287 28.03 -3.88 4.68
C ARG A 287 26.97 -4.82 5.21
N VAL A 288 25.75 -4.32 5.13
CA VAL A 288 24.52 -5.11 5.27
C VAL A 288 23.84 -5.12 3.93
N VAL A 289 23.41 -6.28 3.46
CA VAL A 289 22.73 -6.42 2.17
C VAL A 289 21.28 -6.84 2.40
N PHE A 290 20.39 -6.03 1.90
CA PHE A 290 18.94 -6.29 1.96
C PHE A 290 18.42 -6.81 0.64
N LEU A 291 17.53 -7.79 0.71
CA LEU A 291 16.67 -8.20 -0.38
C LEU A 291 15.37 -7.39 -0.30
N ASP A 292 15.11 -6.56 -1.30
CA ASP A 292 13.85 -5.86 -1.48
C ASP A 292 13.02 -6.60 -2.51
N LEU A 293 11.81 -7.02 -2.13
CA LEU A 293 10.88 -7.72 -3.03
C LEU A 293 10.02 -6.76 -3.87
N GLY A 294 10.09 -5.45 -3.59
CA GLY A 294 9.21 -4.48 -4.22
C GLY A 294 7.75 -4.69 -3.83
N ALA A 295 6.88 -4.89 -4.83
CA ALA A 295 5.47 -5.16 -4.61
C ALA A 295 5.20 -6.67 -4.50
N VAL A 296 4.49 -7.05 -3.45
CA VAL A 296 4.02 -8.43 -3.18
C VAL A 296 2.55 -8.35 -2.80
N GLU A 297 1.74 -9.23 -3.37
CA GLU A 297 0.31 -9.33 -3.06
C GLU A 297 -0.04 -10.77 -2.67
N VAL A 298 -0.08 -11.11 -1.34
CA VAL A 298 -0.08 -10.25 -0.15
C VAL A 298 1.10 -10.58 0.77
N MET A 299 1.50 -11.83 0.88
CA MET A 299 2.41 -12.36 1.92
C MET A 299 3.50 -13.19 1.25
N ALA A 300 4.75 -13.01 1.65
CA ALA A 300 5.90 -13.73 1.11
C ALA A 300 6.67 -14.48 2.19
N GLU A 301 6.88 -15.79 2.00
CA GLU A 301 7.92 -16.56 2.69
C GLU A 301 9.18 -16.55 1.83
N VAL A 302 10.32 -16.17 2.41
CA VAL A 302 11.58 -15.95 1.67
C VAL A 302 12.63 -16.95 2.07
N ILE A 303 13.20 -17.65 1.09
CA ILE A 303 14.27 -18.63 1.28
C ILE A 303 15.44 -18.24 0.38
N VAL A 304 16.62 -18.02 0.94
CA VAL A 304 17.86 -17.69 0.23
C VAL A 304 18.89 -18.79 0.50
N ASN A 305 19.45 -19.38 -0.54
CA ASN A 305 20.41 -20.49 -0.44
C ASN A 305 19.94 -21.64 0.47
N GLY A 306 18.64 -21.92 0.50
CA GLY A 306 18.00 -22.94 1.33
C GLY A 306 17.72 -22.52 2.77
N VAL A 307 18.12 -21.32 3.17
CA VAL A 307 17.84 -20.78 4.53
C VAL A 307 16.56 -19.96 4.49
N ASN A 308 15.61 -20.32 5.34
CA ASN A 308 14.35 -19.59 5.48
C ASN A 308 14.57 -18.31 6.31
N LYS A 309 14.32 -17.16 5.71
CA LYS A 309 14.44 -15.84 6.33
C LYS A 309 13.16 -15.36 7.01
N GLY A 310 12.06 -16.08 6.89
CA GLY A 310 10.80 -15.79 7.54
C GLY A 310 9.66 -15.44 6.57
N ILE A 311 8.55 -15.02 7.17
CA ILE A 311 7.33 -14.62 6.47
C ILE A 311 7.13 -13.11 6.63
N PHE A 312 6.95 -12.43 5.50
CA PHE A 312 6.77 -10.99 5.41
C PHE A 312 5.38 -10.70 4.84
N TRP A 313 4.59 -9.91 5.55
CA TRP A 313 3.17 -9.66 5.27
C TRP A 313 2.80 -8.17 5.26
N SER A 314 3.77 -7.29 5.46
CA SER A 314 3.60 -5.85 5.38
C SER A 314 4.75 -5.18 4.63
N ARG A 315 4.47 -4.08 3.97
CA ARG A 315 5.50 -3.22 3.34
C ARG A 315 6.28 -2.44 4.41
N PRO A 316 7.57 -2.15 4.16
CA PRO A 316 8.36 -2.58 3.01
C PRO A 316 8.80 -4.04 3.14
N TYR A 317 8.77 -4.80 2.02
CA TYR A 317 9.27 -6.17 1.97
C TYR A 317 10.79 -6.16 1.84
N LEU A 318 11.48 -5.76 2.88
CA LEU A 318 12.91 -5.57 2.96
C LEU A 318 13.50 -6.55 3.98
N ILE A 319 14.35 -7.43 3.53
CA ILE A 319 14.86 -8.57 4.29
C ILE A 319 16.36 -8.51 4.36
N ASP A 320 16.95 -8.51 5.56
CA ASP A 320 18.40 -8.69 5.73
C ASP A 320 18.80 -10.11 5.31
N VAL A 321 19.65 -10.21 4.30
CA VAL A 321 20.15 -11.46 3.75
C VAL A 321 21.67 -11.58 3.83
N THR A 322 22.33 -10.68 4.55
CA THR A 322 23.78 -10.58 4.66
C THR A 322 24.43 -11.90 5.07
N ASP A 323 23.85 -12.57 6.06
CA ASP A 323 24.34 -13.81 6.67
C ASP A 323 24.22 -15.06 5.78
N VAL A 324 23.37 -15.00 4.76
CA VAL A 324 23.05 -16.14 3.89
C VAL A 324 23.55 -15.99 2.45
N LEU A 325 23.99 -14.79 2.07
CA LEU A 325 24.59 -14.55 0.75
C LEU A 325 25.99 -15.12 0.65
N LYS A 326 26.40 -15.47 -0.56
CA LYS A 326 27.78 -15.87 -0.89
C LYS A 326 28.22 -15.23 -2.20
N PRO A 327 29.52 -14.99 -2.39
CA PRO A 327 30.04 -14.54 -3.68
C PRO A 327 29.73 -15.56 -4.76
N GLY A 328 29.36 -15.08 -5.95
CA GLY A 328 28.98 -15.94 -7.07
C GLY A 328 27.47 -16.27 -7.06
N GLU A 329 27.14 -17.49 -7.47
CA GLU A 329 25.75 -17.94 -7.62
C GLU A 329 25.05 -18.13 -6.30
N ASN A 330 23.82 -17.60 -6.22
CA ASN A 330 22.88 -17.75 -5.12
C ASN A 330 21.53 -18.20 -5.65
N THR A 331 20.75 -18.87 -4.83
CA THR A 331 19.39 -19.29 -5.12
C THR A 331 18.39 -18.48 -4.31
N LEU A 332 17.28 -18.12 -4.94
CA LEU A 332 16.17 -17.43 -4.29
C LEU A 332 14.86 -18.18 -4.56
N GLU A 333 14.16 -18.49 -3.48
CA GLU A 333 12.80 -19.02 -3.52
C GLU A 333 11.90 -18.11 -2.69
N ILE A 334 10.79 -17.67 -3.31
CA ILE A 334 9.80 -16.83 -2.67
C ILE A 334 8.44 -17.49 -2.83
N LYS A 335 7.79 -17.85 -1.71
CA LYS A 335 6.43 -18.38 -1.73
C LYS A 335 5.46 -17.25 -1.42
N VAL A 336 4.67 -16.87 -2.42
CA VAL A 336 3.70 -15.78 -2.27
C VAL A 336 2.29 -16.36 -2.14
N THR A 337 1.66 -16.04 -1.02
CA THR A 337 0.25 -16.35 -0.77
C THR A 337 -0.59 -15.13 -1.06
N ASN A 338 -1.56 -15.26 -1.97
CA ASN A 338 -2.46 -14.20 -2.41
C ASN A 338 -3.88 -14.36 -1.82
N GLN A 339 -4.75 -13.41 -2.13
CA GLN A 339 -6.15 -13.42 -1.71
C GLN A 339 -7.01 -14.31 -2.63
N TRP A 340 -8.14 -14.79 -2.10
CA TRP A 340 -9.09 -15.63 -2.84
C TRP A 340 -9.94 -14.90 -3.89
N THR A 341 -9.93 -13.57 -3.90
CA THR A 341 -10.76 -12.72 -4.75
C THR A 341 -10.73 -13.13 -6.22
N ASN A 342 -9.54 -13.23 -6.83
CA ASN A 342 -9.43 -13.57 -8.25
C ASN A 342 -9.95 -14.99 -8.56
N ARG A 343 -9.74 -15.96 -7.67
CA ARG A 343 -10.28 -17.30 -7.84
C ARG A 343 -11.80 -17.32 -7.79
N LEU A 344 -12.39 -16.61 -6.85
CA LEU A 344 -13.85 -16.52 -6.73
C LEU A 344 -14.48 -15.85 -7.95
N ILE A 345 -13.84 -14.83 -8.53
CA ILE A 345 -14.27 -14.20 -9.78
C ILE A 345 -14.09 -15.18 -10.96
N GLY A 346 -12.98 -15.95 -10.97
CA GLY A 346 -12.74 -16.98 -11.97
C GLY A 346 -13.78 -18.11 -11.90
N ASP A 347 -14.23 -18.49 -10.72
CA ASP A 347 -15.28 -19.50 -10.56
C ASP A 347 -16.63 -18.99 -11.08
N GLU A 348 -16.89 -17.68 -11.05
CA GLU A 348 -18.10 -17.10 -11.68
C GLU A 348 -18.09 -17.18 -13.22
N GLN A 349 -16.95 -17.45 -13.87
CA GLN A 349 -16.91 -17.75 -15.32
C GLN A 349 -17.50 -19.13 -15.65
N LEU A 350 -17.54 -20.03 -14.66
CA LEU A 350 -17.96 -21.42 -14.79
C LEU A 350 -19.44 -21.61 -14.39
N PRO A 351 -20.12 -22.67 -14.85
CA PRO A 351 -21.48 -22.99 -14.41
C PRO A 351 -21.59 -23.03 -12.89
N GLU A 352 -22.75 -22.58 -12.39
CA GLU A 352 -23.03 -22.63 -10.95
C GLU A 352 -23.22 -24.08 -10.48
N GLU A 353 -22.53 -24.46 -9.41
CA GLU A 353 -22.59 -25.79 -8.81
C GLU A 353 -23.43 -25.81 -7.52
N ASN A 354 -23.83 -24.64 -7.00
CA ASN A 354 -24.52 -24.52 -5.74
C ASN A 354 -25.84 -23.76 -5.89
N GLU A 355 -26.79 -24.06 -5.02
CA GLU A 355 -28.03 -23.31 -4.95
C GLU A 355 -27.93 -22.14 -4.00
N TYR A 356 -28.32 -20.96 -4.45
CA TYR A 356 -28.38 -19.73 -3.65
C TYR A 356 -29.82 -19.25 -3.50
N VAL A 357 -30.09 -18.55 -2.42
CA VAL A 357 -31.39 -17.90 -2.19
C VAL A 357 -31.58 -16.79 -3.23
N PRO A 358 -32.64 -16.82 -4.05
CA PRO A 358 -32.90 -15.79 -5.04
C PRO A 358 -33.00 -14.40 -4.42
N GLY A 359 -32.52 -13.39 -5.11
CA GLY A 359 -32.72 -12.00 -4.72
C GLY A 359 -34.20 -11.61 -4.85
N GLY A 360 -34.87 -11.24 -3.77
CA GLY A 360 -36.26 -10.78 -3.80
C GLY A 360 -36.73 -10.39 -2.40
N GLY A 361 -37.21 -9.16 -2.24
CA GLY A 361 -37.67 -8.59 -0.99
C GLY A 361 -36.93 -7.31 -0.62
N VAL A 362 -37.65 -6.24 -0.41
CA VAL A 362 -37.07 -4.90 -0.29
C VAL A 362 -36.79 -4.52 1.17
N ASN A 363 -37.29 -5.29 2.18
CA ASN A 363 -37.20 -4.91 3.58
C ASN A 363 -36.93 -6.09 4.52
N GLY A 364 -36.13 -5.87 5.55
CA GLY A 364 -35.95 -6.73 6.72
C GLY A 364 -34.93 -7.87 6.57
N ILE A 365 -35.04 -8.87 7.43
CA ILE A 365 -34.15 -10.04 7.54
C ILE A 365 -34.03 -10.80 6.20
N ALA A 366 -35.07 -10.79 5.36
CA ALA A 366 -35.06 -11.39 4.03
C ALA A 366 -34.02 -10.71 3.08
N ALA A 367 -33.67 -9.45 3.29
CA ALA A 367 -32.63 -8.77 2.54
C ALA A 367 -31.22 -9.28 2.91
N LEU A 368 -31.01 -9.70 4.15
CA LEU A 368 -29.77 -10.28 4.66
C LEU A 368 -29.50 -11.69 4.12
N SER A 369 -30.52 -12.41 3.68
CA SER A 369 -30.37 -13.76 3.12
C SER A 369 -30.19 -13.81 1.60
N ARG A 370 -30.20 -12.66 0.91
CA ARG A 370 -30.00 -12.58 -0.54
C ARG A 370 -28.63 -13.14 -0.93
N GLY A 371 -28.62 -14.07 -1.86
CA GLY A 371 -27.41 -14.70 -2.35
C GLY A 371 -26.74 -15.62 -1.33
N ALA A 372 -27.35 -15.91 -0.20
CA ALA A 372 -26.85 -16.92 0.72
C ALA A 372 -26.97 -18.33 0.12
N ILE A 373 -25.97 -19.16 0.34
CA ILE A 373 -26.03 -20.56 -0.09
C ILE A 373 -27.13 -21.31 0.65
N ARG A 374 -27.95 -22.08 -0.06
CA ARG A 374 -29.04 -22.86 0.55
C ARG A 374 -28.55 -24.07 1.33
N LYS A 375 -27.51 -24.71 0.81
CA LYS A 375 -26.92 -25.92 1.38
C LYS A 375 -25.43 -25.91 1.08
N LEU A 376 -24.60 -26.17 2.08
CA LEU A 376 -23.16 -26.37 1.88
C LEU A 376 -22.92 -27.59 0.99
N PRO A 377 -21.94 -27.58 0.09
CA PRO A 377 -21.60 -28.71 -0.77
C PRO A 377 -21.35 -29.97 0.03
N ASP A 378 -21.83 -31.12 -0.48
CA ASP A 378 -21.72 -32.38 0.24
C ASP A 378 -20.27 -32.83 0.45
N TRP A 379 -19.39 -32.55 -0.48
CA TRP A 379 -17.94 -32.80 -0.32
C TRP A 379 -17.35 -32.04 0.87
N TYR A 380 -17.74 -30.79 1.08
CA TYR A 380 -17.29 -29.97 2.20
C TYR A 380 -17.88 -30.48 3.53
N ARG A 381 -19.18 -30.78 3.55
CA ARG A 381 -19.86 -31.30 4.76
C ARG A 381 -19.31 -32.64 5.22
N ASN A 382 -18.87 -33.47 4.28
CA ASN A 382 -18.34 -34.79 4.56
C ASN A 382 -16.82 -34.81 4.78
N GLY A 383 -16.14 -33.63 4.69
CA GLY A 383 -14.70 -33.51 4.87
C GLY A 383 -13.87 -34.25 3.81
N VAL A 384 -14.43 -34.44 2.62
CA VAL A 384 -13.74 -35.09 1.49
C VAL A 384 -13.24 -34.07 0.48
N ASN A 385 -12.24 -34.43 -0.31
CA ASN A 385 -11.74 -33.56 -1.36
C ASN A 385 -12.84 -33.24 -2.38
N LYS A 386 -12.84 -32.00 -2.87
CA LYS A 386 -13.70 -31.61 -3.97
C LYS A 386 -13.38 -32.47 -5.19
N PRO A 387 -14.42 -32.99 -5.90
CA PRO A 387 -14.22 -33.67 -7.18
C PRO A 387 -13.48 -32.77 -8.18
N GLU A 388 -12.65 -33.39 -9.02
CA GLU A 388 -11.92 -32.66 -10.07
C GLU A 388 -12.88 -32.03 -11.09
N GLY A 389 -12.48 -30.87 -11.63
CA GLY A 389 -13.23 -30.09 -12.60
C GLY A 389 -14.24 -29.10 -11.98
N GLY A 390 -14.78 -28.24 -12.83
CA GLY A 390 -15.71 -27.19 -12.42
C GLY A 390 -15.07 -26.07 -11.57
N ARG A 391 -15.88 -25.48 -10.71
CA ARG A 391 -15.42 -24.40 -9.79
C ARG A 391 -14.39 -24.94 -8.81
N VAL A 392 -13.39 -24.14 -8.45
CA VAL A 392 -12.36 -24.54 -7.48
C VAL A 392 -12.85 -24.37 -6.04
N ALA A 393 -13.64 -23.33 -5.79
CA ALA A 393 -14.15 -22.99 -4.48
C ALA A 393 -15.65 -22.75 -4.50
N PHE A 394 -16.22 -22.46 -3.35
CA PHE A 394 -17.58 -21.92 -3.22
C PHE A 394 -17.60 -20.80 -2.18
N THR A 395 -18.60 -19.95 -2.25
CA THR A 395 -18.85 -18.92 -1.25
C THR A 395 -20.17 -19.20 -0.54
N THR A 396 -20.27 -18.82 0.73
CA THR A 396 -21.55 -18.90 1.47
C THR A 396 -22.50 -17.76 1.08
N TRP A 397 -22.01 -16.82 0.32
CA TRP A 397 -22.73 -15.64 -0.17
C TRP A 397 -22.23 -15.23 -1.56
N LYS A 398 -23.10 -14.74 -2.44
CA LYS A 398 -22.75 -14.22 -3.77
C LYS A 398 -22.10 -12.83 -3.66
N HIS A 399 -20.76 -12.81 -3.49
CA HIS A 399 -19.98 -11.56 -3.37
C HIS A 399 -19.53 -11.01 -4.71
N TYR A 400 -19.15 -11.89 -5.63
CA TYR A 400 -18.55 -11.53 -6.91
C TYR A 400 -19.44 -11.92 -8.08
N ARG A 401 -19.21 -11.26 -9.19
CA ARG A 401 -19.79 -11.56 -10.50
C ARG A 401 -18.64 -11.78 -11.49
N LYS A 402 -18.96 -12.39 -12.63
CA LYS A 402 -17.96 -12.66 -13.67
C LYS A 402 -17.30 -11.40 -14.25
N ASP A 403 -17.96 -10.23 -14.13
CA ASP A 403 -17.49 -8.91 -14.57
C ASP A 403 -16.87 -8.08 -13.43
N SER A 404 -16.73 -8.64 -12.24
CA SER A 404 -16.04 -7.98 -11.12
C SER A 404 -14.56 -7.75 -11.47
N PRO A 405 -13.98 -6.60 -11.07
CA PRO A 405 -12.58 -6.29 -11.35
C PRO A 405 -11.65 -7.25 -10.61
N LEU A 406 -10.63 -7.75 -11.32
CA LEU A 406 -9.55 -8.53 -10.72
C LEU A 406 -8.60 -7.62 -9.95
N ILE A 407 -8.02 -8.14 -8.88
CA ILE A 407 -7.01 -7.46 -8.08
C ILE A 407 -5.61 -7.95 -8.42
N GLU A 408 -4.60 -7.14 -8.12
CA GLU A 408 -3.21 -7.55 -8.23
C GLU A 408 -2.91 -8.77 -7.36
N SER A 409 -2.04 -9.66 -7.85
CA SER A 409 -1.70 -10.88 -7.14
C SER A 409 -0.31 -11.42 -7.50
N GLY A 410 0.34 -12.07 -6.54
CA GLY A 410 1.63 -12.69 -6.70
C GLY A 410 2.81 -11.75 -6.43
N LEU A 411 3.99 -12.14 -6.90
CA LEU A 411 5.22 -11.34 -6.83
C LEU A 411 5.30 -10.41 -8.04
N ILE A 412 5.18 -9.12 -7.79
CA ILE A 412 5.17 -8.10 -8.85
C ILE A 412 6.55 -7.48 -9.02
N GLY A 413 7.31 -7.38 -7.92
CA GLY A 413 8.65 -6.80 -7.91
C GLY A 413 8.65 -5.26 -7.96
N PRO A 414 9.77 -4.63 -8.38
CA PRO A 414 11.03 -5.27 -8.77
C PRO A 414 11.76 -5.91 -7.58
N VAL A 415 12.38 -7.07 -7.81
CA VAL A 415 13.21 -7.73 -6.80
C VAL A 415 14.66 -7.29 -6.98
N ARG A 416 15.32 -6.86 -5.88
CA ARG A 416 16.67 -6.33 -5.94
C ARG A 416 17.42 -6.54 -4.64
N LEU A 417 18.75 -6.52 -4.72
CA LEU A 417 19.64 -6.41 -3.57
C LEU A 417 20.01 -4.96 -3.35
N ILE A 418 19.90 -4.49 -2.12
CA ILE A 418 20.24 -3.12 -1.73
C ILE A 418 21.34 -3.19 -0.67
N PRO A 419 22.57 -2.78 -0.99
CA PRO A 419 23.63 -2.68 0.01
C PRO A 419 23.45 -1.42 0.86
N ALA A 420 23.72 -1.53 2.14
CA ALA A 420 23.83 -0.42 3.07
C ALA A 420 25.15 -0.52 3.82
N LYS A 421 25.70 0.60 4.25
CA LYS A 421 26.96 0.65 5.00
C LYS A 421 26.68 0.78 6.48
N LYS A 422 27.27 -0.09 7.30
CA LYS A 422 27.18 -0.02 8.74
C LYS A 422 28.11 1.07 9.27
N ILE A 423 27.59 1.98 10.08
CA ILE A 423 28.33 2.99 10.82
C ILE A 423 28.28 2.59 12.29
N GLU A 424 29.44 2.36 12.89
CA GLU A 424 29.57 2.05 14.32
C GLU A 424 30.02 3.30 15.08
N PHE A 425 29.42 3.52 16.23
CA PHE A 425 29.78 4.58 17.16
C PHE A 425 30.46 3.94 18.38
N GLU A 426 31.74 4.25 18.56
CA GLU A 426 32.48 3.90 19.77
C GLU A 426 32.01 4.71 20.98
#